data_e92ec7e2ca273308b79dff7aa5dbdd3e
#
_entry.id   e92ec7e2ca273308b79dff7aa5dbdd3e
#
_cell.length_a   1.000
_cell.length_b   1.000
_cell.length_c   1.000
_cell.angle_alpha   90.00
_cell.angle_beta   90.00
_cell.angle_gamma   90.00
#
_symmetry.space_group_name_H-M   'P 1'
#
loop_
_entity.id
_entity.type
_entity.pdbx_description
1 polymer ?
#
loop_
_entity_poly.entity_id
_entity_poly.type
_entity_poly.pdbx_seq_one_letter_code
_entity_poly.pdbx_strand_id
1 'polypeptide(L)'
;MLELVEYLIDAYRSRIQQLEWMSEPTKQRALEKLAQFNAKIGYPEKWRSYDGLEFGEDLVENVRRGAAFEHDYQLSKIGKASDRQEWVSSPQTVNAFYNPVVNDITFPAAILQPPFFDPDADAAENFGAIGAVIGHEIGHGFDDQGSRYDGLGNLNSWWTDEDRANFEQLTAKLVGQFNGLVPSVLEGTKTKGVNGEFTLGENIGDLGGLGIAVVAYKKYLDDNGLE
;
A
#
# COMPACT_ATOMS: atom_id res chain seq x y z
N MET A 1 -9.57 13.79 -2.15
CA MET A 1 -8.85 12.51 -2.06
C MET A 1 -7.79 12.35 -3.16
N LEU A 2 -8.10 12.49 -4.45
CA LEU A 2 -7.07 12.43 -5.52
C LEU A 2 -5.93 13.42 -5.28
N GLU A 3 -6.25 14.65 -4.94
CA GLU A 3 -5.28 15.70 -4.60
C GLU A 3 -4.32 15.27 -3.47
N LEU A 4 -4.84 14.63 -2.41
CA LEU A 4 -4.00 14.07 -1.35
C LEU A 4 -3.01 13.03 -1.90
N VAL A 5 -3.48 12.12 -2.74
CA VAL A 5 -2.60 11.11 -3.37
C VAL A 5 -1.49 11.77 -4.20
N GLU A 6 -1.81 12.82 -4.95
CA GLU A 6 -0.83 13.59 -5.75
C GLU A 6 0.23 14.23 -4.85
N TYR A 7 -0.17 14.88 -3.75
CA TYR A 7 0.77 15.45 -2.77
C TYR A 7 1.67 14.40 -2.13
N LEU A 8 1.14 13.22 -1.80
CA LEU A 8 1.92 12.13 -1.23
C LEU A 8 2.92 11.55 -2.26
N ILE A 9 2.52 11.37 -3.52
CA ILE A 9 3.41 10.94 -4.61
C ILE A 9 4.53 11.96 -4.84
N ASP A 10 4.23 13.25 -4.82
CA ASP A 10 5.24 14.31 -4.97
C ASP A 10 6.20 14.37 -3.78
N ALA A 11 5.70 14.14 -2.57
CA ALA A 11 6.54 14.05 -1.38
C ALA A 11 7.47 12.82 -1.44
N TYR A 12 6.99 11.66 -1.90
CA TYR A 12 7.82 10.49 -2.16
C TYR A 12 8.88 10.75 -3.22
N ARG A 13 8.51 11.40 -4.32
CA ARG A 13 9.47 11.80 -5.38
C ARG A 13 10.60 12.64 -4.81
N SER A 14 10.26 13.67 -4.06
CA SER A 14 11.24 14.56 -3.42
C SER A 14 12.12 13.80 -2.43
N ARG A 15 11.52 12.88 -1.64
CA ARG A 15 12.26 12.08 -0.67
C ARG A 15 13.25 11.13 -1.33
N ILE A 16 12.83 10.40 -2.38
CA ILE A 16 13.70 9.47 -3.12
C ILE A 16 14.92 10.21 -3.70
N GLN A 17 14.71 11.39 -4.27
CA GLN A 17 15.79 12.21 -4.82
C GLN A 17 16.84 12.62 -3.76
N GLN A 18 16.42 12.79 -2.50
CA GLN A 18 17.27 13.24 -1.40
C GLN A 18 17.93 12.10 -0.62
N LEU A 19 17.66 10.81 -0.94
CA LEU A 19 18.27 9.68 -0.24
C LEU A 19 19.78 9.63 -0.53
N GLU A 20 20.59 9.80 0.52
CA GLU A 20 22.06 9.78 0.40
C GLU A 20 22.62 8.36 0.23
N TRP A 21 21.94 7.35 0.77
CA TRP A 21 22.39 5.96 0.75
C TRP A 21 22.08 5.22 -0.56
N MET A 22 21.24 5.80 -1.42
CA MET A 22 20.79 5.22 -2.69
C MET A 22 21.52 5.88 -3.85
N SER A 23 22.09 5.08 -4.74
CA SER A 23 22.78 5.56 -5.95
C SER A 23 21.81 6.14 -6.99
N GLU A 24 22.30 7.01 -7.86
CA GLU A 24 21.48 7.61 -8.92
C GLU A 24 20.79 6.61 -9.86
N PRO A 25 21.42 5.50 -10.29
CA PRO A 25 20.73 4.49 -11.10
C PRO A 25 19.52 3.89 -10.37
N THR A 26 19.63 3.58 -9.08
CA THR A 26 18.54 3.02 -8.29
C THR A 26 17.45 4.07 -8.02
N LYS A 27 17.82 5.33 -7.72
CA LYS A 27 16.86 6.44 -7.61
C LYS A 27 16.03 6.59 -8.87
N GLN A 28 16.66 6.57 -10.03
CA GLN A 28 15.97 6.70 -11.32
C GLN A 28 14.92 5.57 -11.48
N ARG A 29 15.27 4.32 -11.16
CA ARG A 29 14.34 3.20 -11.21
C ARG A 29 13.22 3.31 -10.19
N ALA A 30 13.52 3.80 -8.99
CA ALA A 30 12.50 4.07 -7.97
C ALA A 30 11.51 5.15 -8.43
N LEU A 31 11.99 6.22 -9.06
CA LEU A 31 11.15 7.28 -9.62
C LEU A 31 10.31 6.81 -10.80
N GLU A 32 10.87 5.97 -11.67
CA GLU A 32 10.11 5.32 -12.76
C GLU A 32 8.99 4.44 -12.21
N LYS A 33 9.25 3.65 -11.17
CA LYS A 33 8.24 2.84 -10.51
C LYS A 33 7.17 3.71 -9.86
N LEU A 34 7.55 4.77 -9.14
CA LEU A 34 6.61 5.71 -8.51
C LEU A 34 5.69 6.37 -9.55
N ALA A 35 6.23 6.75 -10.70
CA ALA A 35 5.45 7.35 -11.79
C ALA A 35 4.44 6.38 -12.45
N GLN A 36 4.58 5.08 -12.22
CA GLN A 36 3.72 4.02 -12.77
C GLN A 36 2.66 3.53 -11.79
N PHE A 37 2.59 4.11 -10.58
CA PHE A 37 1.54 3.77 -9.63
C PHE A 37 0.16 4.07 -10.22
N ASN A 38 -0.75 3.12 -10.08
CA ASN A 38 -2.15 3.27 -10.44
C ASN A 38 -2.99 3.45 -9.17
N ALA A 39 -3.64 4.59 -9.00
CA ALA A 39 -4.48 4.85 -7.83
C ALA A 39 -5.94 4.50 -8.13
N LYS A 40 -6.51 3.61 -7.32
CA LYS A 40 -7.90 3.18 -7.35
C LYS A 40 -8.63 3.72 -6.12
N ILE A 41 -9.64 4.56 -6.32
CA ILE A 41 -10.28 5.30 -5.23
C ILE A 41 -11.79 5.10 -5.29
N GLY A 42 -12.38 4.69 -4.18
CA GLY A 42 -13.83 4.55 -3.98
C GLY A 42 -14.37 3.22 -4.45
N TYR A 43 -14.54 3.02 -5.74
CA TYR A 43 -15.15 1.83 -6.32
C TYR A 43 -14.68 1.60 -7.77
N PRO A 44 -14.82 0.36 -8.29
CA PRO A 44 -14.41 0.05 -9.66
C PRO A 44 -15.34 0.71 -10.69
N GLU A 45 -14.76 1.21 -11.78
CA GLU A 45 -15.56 1.68 -12.93
C GLU A 45 -16.38 0.55 -13.56
N LYS A 46 -15.76 -0.65 -13.64
CA LYS A 46 -16.41 -1.86 -14.15
C LYS A 46 -16.62 -2.84 -13.00
N TRP A 47 -17.87 -3.03 -12.63
CA TRP A 47 -18.27 -4.02 -11.63
C TRP A 47 -18.08 -5.44 -12.13
N ARG A 48 -17.68 -6.34 -11.23
CA ARG A 48 -17.66 -7.77 -11.51
C ARG A 48 -19.11 -8.27 -11.66
N SER A 49 -19.39 -9.00 -12.75
CA SER A 49 -20.66 -9.70 -12.91
C SER A 49 -20.64 -11.02 -12.12
N TYR A 50 -21.77 -11.34 -11.55
CA TYR A 50 -22.09 -12.61 -10.92
C TYR A 50 -23.19 -13.37 -11.69
N ASP A 51 -23.39 -13.01 -12.96
CA ASP A 51 -24.35 -13.67 -13.83
C ASP A 51 -24.04 -15.18 -13.93
N GLY A 52 -25.06 -16.01 -13.77
CA GLY A 52 -24.92 -17.45 -13.76
C GLY A 52 -24.57 -18.07 -12.39
N LEU A 53 -24.34 -17.27 -11.35
CA LEU A 53 -24.18 -17.74 -9.97
C LEU A 53 -25.55 -17.79 -9.30
N GLU A 54 -26.11 -18.99 -9.18
CA GLU A 54 -27.42 -19.20 -8.57
C GLU A 54 -27.28 -19.93 -7.22
N PHE A 55 -27.99 -19.44 -6.21
CA PHE A 55 -28.06 -20.06 -4.87
C PHE A 55 -29.43 -20.69 -4.65
N GLY A 56 -29.44 -21.80 -3.93
CA GLY A 56 -30.63 -22.52 -3.46
C GLY A 56 -30.74 -22.49 -1.93
N GLU A 57 -31.51 -23.43 -1.38
CA GLU A 57 -31.74 -23.52 0.08
C GLU A 57 -30.61 -24.23 0.83
N ASP A 58 -29.78 -25.04 0.16
CA ASP A 58 -28.69 -25.80 0.77
C ASP A 58 -27.43 -24.94 0.89
N LEU A 59 -27.02 -24.66 2.14
CA LEU A 59 -25.83 -23.81 2.42
C LEU A 59 -24.54 -24.43 1.87
N VAL A 60 -24.35 -25.76 2.04
CA VAL A 60 -23.11 -26.42 1.60
C VAL A 60 -22.98 -26.36 0.07
N GLU A 61 -24.08 -26.59 -0.60
CA GLU A 61 -24.13 -26.50 -2.07
C GLU A 61 -23.91 -25.06 -2.53
N ASN A 62 -24.44 -24.05 -1.86
CA ASN A 62 -24.20 -22.65 -2.16
C ASN A 62 -22.72 -22.27 -2.01
N VAL A 63 -22.05 -22.75 -0.95
CA VAL A 63 -20.61 -22.56 -0.78
C VAL A 63 -19.82 -23.20 -1.92
N ARG A 64 -20.20 -24.41 -2.35
CA ARG A 64 -19.56 -25.10 -3.49
C ARG A 64 -19.74 -24.34 -4.81
N ARG A 65 -20.95 -23.84 -5.06
CA ARG A 65 -21.25 -23.04 -6.27
C ARG A 65 -20.44 -21.74 -6.29
N GLY A 66 -20.37 -21.03 -5.16
CA GLY A 66 -19.55 -19.83 -5.03
C GLY A 66 -18.08 -20.13 -5.26
N ALA A 67 -17.54 -21.21 -4.69
CA ALA A 67 -16.15 -21.62 -4.88
C ALA A 67 -15.85 -22.03 -6.34
N ALA A 68 -16.74 -22.76 -6.98
CA ALA A 68 -16.62 -23.13 -8.40
C ALA A 68 -16.63 -21.89 -9.30
N PHE A 69 -17.58 -20.99 -9.09
CA PHE A 69 -17.66 -19.71 -9.82
C PHE A 69 -16.39 -18.88 -9.69
N GLU A 70 -15.83 -18.78 -8.47
CA GLU A 70 -14.56 -18.09 -8.23
C GLU A 70 -13.40 -18.78 -8.94
N HIS A 71 -13.32 -20.11 -8.86
CA HIS A 71 -12.30 -20.91 -9.53
C HIS A 71 -12.32 -20.70 -11.06
N ASP A 72 -13.51 -20.81 -11.67
CA ASP A 72 -13.68 -20.60 -13.11
C ASP A 72 -13.32 -19.18 -13.54
N TYR A 73 -13.66 -18.18 -12.71
CA TYR A 73 -13.25 -16.80 -12.93
C TYR A 73 -11.72 -16.66 -12.94
N GLN A 74 -11.02 -17.25 -11.96
CA GLN A 74 -9.57 -17.19 -11.93
C GLN A 74 -8.92 -17.93 -13.12
N LEU A 75 -9.46 -19.11 -13.48
CA LEU A 75 -9.00 -19.84 -14.67
C LEU A 75 -9.19 -19.04 -15.96
N SER A 76 -10.27 -18.27 -16.04
CA SER A 76 -10.56 -17.43 -17.21
C SER A 76 -9.50 -16.37 -17.50
N LYS A 77 -8.63 -16.05 -16.54
CA LYS A 77 -7.54 -15.07 -16.67
C LYS A 77 -6.29 -15.67 -17.30
N ILE A 78 -6.16 -16.99 -17.30
CA ILE A 78 -4.96 -17.67 -17.82
C ILE A 78 -4.76 -17.33 -19.30
N GLY A 79 -3.56 -16.92 -19.66
CA GLY A 79 -3.20 -16.53 -21.02
C GLY A 79 -3.67 -15.13 -21.44
N LYS A 80 -4.26 -14.35 -20.54
CA LYS A 80 -4.65 -12.96 -20.77
C LYS A 80 -3.65 -12.00 -20.10
N ALA A 81 -3.58 -10.77 -20.58
CA ALA A 81 -2.86 -9.70 -19.89
C ALA A 81 -3.52 -9.40 -18.54
N SER A 82 -2.71 -9.03 -17.55
CA SER A 82 -3.21 -8.61 -16.24
C SER A 82 -4.11 -7.36 -16.38
N ASP A 83 -5.29 -7.43 -15.82
CA ASP A 83 -6.19 -6.27 -15.78
C ASP A 83 -5.80 -5.37 -14.60
N ARG A 84 -5.17 -4.24 -14.91
CA ARG A 84 -4.75 -3.26 -13.89
C ARG A 84 -5.93 -2.50 -13.27
N GLN A 85 -7.15 -2.64 -13.79
CA GLN A 85 -8.36 -2.02 -13.25
C GLN A 85 -9.16 -2.98 -12.35
N GLU A 86 -8.77 -4.26 -12.30
CA GLU A 86 -9.43 -5.23 -11.43
C GLU A 86 -9.24 -4.88 -9.95
N TRP A 87 -10.34 -4.89 -9.20
CA TRP A 87 -10.33 -4.68 -7.76
C TRP A 87 -10.24 -6.03 -7.02
N VAL A 88 -9.29 -6.13 -6.09
CA VAL A 88 -9.11 -7.33 -5.24
C VAL A 88 -9.95 -7.28 -3.98
N SER A 89 -10.59 -6.15 -3.71
CA SER A 89 -11.42 -5.90 -2.53
C SER A 89 -12.74 -5.24 -2.93
N SER A 90 -13.74 -5.39 -2.10
CA SER A 90 -15.03 -4.73 -2.29
C SER A 90 -15.04 -3.31 -1.70
N PRO A 91 -15.82 -2.37 -2.25
CA PRO A 91 -15.86 -0.97 -1.80
C PRO A 91 -16.29 -0.76 -0.34
N GLN A 92 -17.00 -1.71 0.27
CA GLN A 92 -17.41 -1.66 1.68
C GLN A 92 -16.34 -2.13 2.66
N THR A 93 -15.15 -2.48 2.19
CA THR A 93 -14.03 -2.87 3.06
C THR A 93 -13.36 -1.64 3.63
N VAL A 94 -13.31 -1.53 4.97
CA VAL A 94 -12.55 -0.48 5.66
C VAL A 94 -11.09 -0.91 5.71
N ASN A 95 -10.38 -0.66 4.63
CA ASN A 95 -8.95 -0.94 4.49
C ASN A 95 -8.39 -0.17 3.28
N ALA A 96 -7.06 -0.25 3.09
CA ALA A 96 -6.34 0.19 1.91
C ALA A 96 -5.39 -0.94 1.48
N PHE A 97 -4.87 -0.89 0.25
CA PHE A 97 -4.04 -1.98 -0.29
C PHE A 97 -3.02 -1.47 -1.29
N TYR A 98 -1.81 -2.04 -1.23
CA TYR A 98 -0.86 -2.04 -2.35
C TYR A 98 -0.78 -3.42 -2.98
N ASN A 99 -0.82 -3.50 -4.30
CA ASN A 99 -0.64 -4.75 -5.04
C ASN A 99 0.60 -4.66 -5.94
N PRO A 100 1.70 -5.37 -5.61
CA PRO A 100 2.96 -5.29 -6.34
C PRO A 100 2.87 -5.82 -7.78
N VAL A 101 1.96 -6.77 -8.06
CA VAL A 101 1.84 -7.43 -9.39
C VAL A 101 1.27 -6.49 -10.45
N VAL A 102 0.55 -5.47 -10.04
CA VAL A 102 -0.04 -4.44 -10.91
C VAL A 102 0.39 -3.03 -10.55
N ASN A 103 1.22 -2.88 -9.52
CA ASN A 103 1.76 -1.63 -9.00
C ASN A 103 0.66 -0.60 -8.74
N ASP A 104 -0.37 -0.99 -8.00
CA ASP A 104 -1.49 -0.13 -7.65
C ASP A 104 -1.68 0.06 -6.14
N ILE A 105 -2.29 1.19 -5.80
CA ILE A 105 -2.79 1.51 -4.47
C ILE A 105 -4.30 1.64 -4.55
N THR A 106 -5.01 0.96 -3.66
CA THR A 106 -6.48 0.89 -3.67
C THR A 106 -7.06 1.38 -2.35
N PHE A 107 -7.97 2.35 -2.42
CA PHE A 107 -8.69 2.93 -1.27
C PHE A 107 -10.20 2.72 -1.47
N PRO A 108 -10.78 1.65 -0.93
CA PRO A 108 -12.23 1.40 -1.00
C PRO A 108 -13.04 2.54 -0.37
N ALA A 109 -14.27 2.76 -0.85
CA ALA A 109 -15.12 3.84 -0.38
C ALA A 109 -15.33 3.84 1.15
N ALA A 110 -15.34 2.67 1.78
CA ALA A 110 -15.60 2.55 3.20
C ALA A 110 -14.49 3.13 4.10
N ILE A 111 -13.22 3.25 3.64
CA ILE A 111 -12.17 3.92 4.40
C ILE A 111 -12.22 5.45 4.22
N LEU A 112 -12.91 5.95 3.20
CA LEU A 112 -12.99 7.37 2.86
C LEU A 112 -14.06 8.10 3.68
N GLN A 113 -14.08 7.86 4.98
CA GLN A 113 -15.01 8.40 5.97
C GLN A 113 -14.27 8.66 7.29
N PRO A 114 -14.84 9.47 8.19
CA PRO A 114 -14.29 9.62 9.53
C PRO A 114 -14.14 8.26 10.25
N PRO A 115 -13.05 8.05 10.98
CA PRO A 115 -12.01 9.04 11.34
C PRO A 115 -10.85 9.15 10.35
N PHE A 116 -10.86 8.42 9.21
CA PHE A 116 -9.74 8.40 8.26
C PHE A 116 -9.76 9.60 7.31
N PHE A 117 -10.93 9.95 6.78
CA PHE A 117 -11.09 11.05 5.84
C PHE A 117 -12.40 11.81 6.11
N ASP A 118 -12.31 13.12 6.20
CA ASP A 118 -13.46 14.01 6.27
C ASP A 118 -13.24 15.19 5.33
N PRO A 119 -14.07 15.37 4.29
CA PRO A 119 -13.92 16.46 3.32
C PRO A 119 -14.10 17.86 3.94
N ASP A 120 -14.77 17.94 5.10
CA ASP A 120 -15.06 19.18 5.81
C ASP A 120 -14.04 19.46 6.95
N ALA A 121 -13.14 18.52 7.23
CA ALA A 121 -12.09 18.68 8.25
C ALA A 121 -10.93 19.54 7.74
N ASP A 122 -10.12 20.03 8.69
CA ASP A 122 -8.87 20.71 8.39
C ASP A 122 -7.93 19.81 7.58
N ALA A 123 -7.16 20.41 6.67
CA ALA A 123 -6.20 19.68 5.86
C ALA A 123 -5.20 18.90 6.73
N ALA A 124 -4.76 19.46 7.86
CA ALA A 124 -3.86 18.80 8.80
C ALA A 124 -4.42 17.47 9.30
N GLU A 125 -5.72 17.40 9.59
CA GLU A 125 -6.38 16.16 10.03
C GLU A 125 -6.36 15.12 8.92
N ASN A 126 -6.73 15.50 7.70
CA ASN A 126 -6.72 14.57 6.57
C ASN A 126 -5.32 14.09 6.18
N PHE A 127 -4.31 14.97 6.21
CA PHE A 127 -2.92 14.55 5.97
C PHE A 127 -2.40 13.64 7.10
N GLY A 128 -2.77 13.90 8.36
CA GLY A 128 -2.37 13.10 9.52
C GLY A 128 -3.08 11.74 9.61
N ALA A 129 -4.29 11.62 9.08
CA ALA A 129 -5.09 10.41 9.09
C ALA A 129 -4.94 9.63 7.76
N ILE A 130 -5.81 9.89 6.78
CA ILE A 130 -5.76 9.15 5.50
C ILE A 130 -4.46 9.40 4.73
N GLY A 131 -3.84 10.57 4.89
CA GLY A 131 -2.55 10.87 4.28
C GLY A 131 -1.44 9.93 4.75
N ALA A 132 -1.40 9.60 6.04
CA ALA A 132 -0.46 8.61 6.58
C ALA A 132 -0.74 7.22 5.99
N VAL A 133 -2.01 6.83 5.81
CA VAL A 133 -2.40 5.57 5.17
C VAL A 133 -2.00 5.55 3.69
N ILE A 134 -2.22 6.63 2.95
CA ILE A 134 -1.78 6.75 1.55
C ILE A 134 -0.26 6.59 1.46
N GLY A 135 0.46 7.27 2.33
CA GLY A 135 1.92 7.17 2.41
C GLY A 135 2.38 5.75 2.73
N HIS A 136 1.69 5.03 3.64
CA HIS A 136 1.93 3.64 3.97
C HIS A 136 1.77 2.73 2.74
N GLU A 137 0.66 2.83 2.01
CA GLU A 137 0.41 2.01 0.82
C GLU A 137 1.41 2.28 -0.31
N ILE A 138 1.78 3.55 -0.55
CA ILE A 138 2.85 3.86 -1.49
C ILE A 138 4.18 3.28 -0.99
N GLY A 139 4.43 3.31 0.31
CA GLY A 139 5.61 2.75 0.98
C GLY A 139 5.80 1.26 0.72
N HIS A 140 4.70 0.49 0.68
CA HIS A 140 4.74 -0.93 0.32
C HIS A 140 5.35 -1.20 -1.07
N GLY A 141 5.31 -0.24 -1.99
CA GLY A 141 6.01 -0.35 -3.25
C GLY A 141 7.54 -0.40 -3.12
N PHE A 142 8.07 0.04 -1.99
CA PHE A 142 9.51 0.19 -1.73
C PHE A 142 9.98 -0.55 -0.46
N ASP A 143 9.11 -1.32 0.20
CA ASP A 143 9.44 -2.14 1.36
C ASP A 143 10.27 -3.39 1.00
N ASP A 144 10.50 -4.30 1.95
CA ASP A 144 11.29 -5.51 1.78
C ASP A 144 10.70 -6.49 0.75
N GLN A 145 9.39 -6.46 0.50
CA GLN A 145 8.71 -7.31 -0.48
C GLN A 145 8.43 -6.55 -1.78
N GLY A 146 7.77 -5.39 -1.71
CA GLY A 146 7.39 -4.62 -2.90
C GLY A 146 8.60 -4.13 -3.70
N SER A 147 9.73 -3.86 -3.03
CA SER A 147 10.99 -3.46 -3.69
C SER A 147 11.57 -4.52 -4.65
N ARG A 148 11.07 -5.76 -4.61
CA ARG A 148 11.46 -6.84 -5.52
C ARG A 148 10.75 -6.76 -6.88
N TYR A 149 9.68 -5.97 -6.98
CA TYR A 149 8.89 -5.81 -8.20
C TYR A 149 9.21 -4.48 -8.86
N ASP A 150 9.31 -4.49 -10.19
CA ASP A 150 9.41 -3.26 -10.98
C ASP A 150 8.04 -2.55 -11.10
N GLY A 151 8.02 -1.39 -11.74
CA GLY A 151 6.79 -0.59 -11.92
C GLY A 151 5.74 -1.24 -12.84
N LEU A 152 6.09 -2.30 -13.56
CA LEU A 152 5.19 -3.09 -14.39
C LEU A 152 4.65 -4.33 -13.67
N GLY A 153 5.09 -4.57 -12.42
CA GLY A 153 4.68 -5.72 -11.61
C GLY A 153 5.48 -7.00 -11.88
N ASN A 154 6.59 -6.91 -12.58
CA ASN A 154 7.47 -8.06 -12.78
C ASN A 154 8.37 -8.25 -11.56
N LEU A 155 8.56 -9.50 -11.13
CA LEU A 155 9.55 -9.86 -10.13
C LEU A 155 10.96 -9.72 -10.76
N ASN A 156 11.51 -8.52 -10.67
CA ASN A 156 12.74 -8.13 -11.33
C ASN A 156 13.56 -7.19 -10.42
N SER A 157 14.78 -7.60 -10.07
CA SER A 157 15.67 -6.75 -9.27
C SER A 157 16.11 -5.54 -10.11
N TRP A 158 15.80 -4.36 -9.62
CA TRP A 158 16.17 -3.07 -10.23
C TRP A 158 17.18 -2.29 -9.38
N TRP A 159 17.61 -2.88 -8.27
CA TRP A 159 18.59 -2.31 -7.35
C TRP A 159 20.02 -2.67 -7.80
N THR A 160 20.99 -1.81 -7.47
CA THR A 160 22.38 -2.24 -7.43
C THR A 160 22.62 -3.12 -6.20
N ASP A 161 23.63 -3.99 -6.24
CA ASP A 161 23.96 -4.85 -5.11
C ASP A 161 24.33 -4.03 -3.86
N GLU A 162 25.02 -2.90 -4.04
CA GLU A 162 25.39 -1.98 -2.96
C GLU A 162 24.17 -1.33 -2.32
N ASP A 163 23.24 -0.81 -3.13
CA ASP A 163 22.01 -0.19 -2.61
C ASP A 163 21.14 -1.21 -1.89
N ARG A 164 21.07 -2.45 -2.40
CA ARG A 164 20.37 -3.54 -1.71
C ARG A 164 21.00 -3.82 -0.34
N ALA A 165 22.31 -3.91 -0.26
CA ALA A 165 23.01 -4.12 1.00
C ALA A 165 22.80 -2.95 1.99
N ASN A 166 22.79 -1.70 1.51
CA ASN A 166 22.51 -0.52 2.32
C ASN A 166 21.08 -0.56 2.86
N PHE A 167 20.11 -0.90 2.03
CA PHE A 167 18.72 -1.08 2.44
C PHE A 167 18.57 -2.15 3.53
N GLU A 168 19.20 -3.31 3.36
CA GLU A 168 19.18 -4.41 4.33
C GLU A 168 19.81 -4.02 5.67
N GLN A 169 20.86 -3.20 5.69
CA GLN A 169 21.43 -2.66 6.92
C GLN A 169 20.46 -1.71 7.65
N LEU A 170 19.70 -0.90 6.92
CA LEU A 170 18.70 0.00 7.50
C LEU A 170 17.50 -0.79 8.05
N THR A 171 17.00 -1.75 7.29
CA THR A 171 15.86 -2.57 7.72
C THR A 171 16.21 -3.47 8.90
N ALA A 172 17.45 -3.98 9.01
CA ALA A 172 17.91 -4.72 10.18
C ALA A 172 17.83 -3.90 11.47
N LYS A 173 18.06 -2.58 11.42
CA LYS A 173 17.89 -1.70 12.58
C LYS A 173 16.42 -1.60 12.99
N LEU A 174 15.52 -1.49 12.02
CA LEU A 174 14.08 -1.43 12.27
C LEU A 174 13.56 -2.76 12.83
N VAL A 175 14.01 -3.90 12.28
CA VAL A 175 13.74 -5.24 12.84
C VAL A 175 14.17 -5.30 14.30
N GLY A 176 15.40 -4.86 14.61
CA GLY A 176 15.93 -4.86 15.98
C GLY A 176 15.12 -3.97 16.93
N GLN A 177 14.57 -2.86 16.44
CA GLN A 177 13.74 -1.94 17.24
C GLN A 177 12.41 -2.58 17.65
N PHE A 178 11.77 -3.32 16.76
CA PHE A 178 10.46 -3.93 17.02
C PHE A 178 10.54 -5.33 17.63
N ASN A 179 11.63 -6.05 17.39
CA ASN A 179 11.76 -7.44 17.80
C ASN A 179 11.68 -7.61 19.32
N GLY A 180 10.74 -8.43 19.78
CA GLY A 180 10.53 -8.72 21.19
C GLY A 180 9.73 -7.67 21.97
N LEU A 181 9.25 -6.59 21.34
CA LEU A 181 8.36 -5.64 22.00
C LEU A 181 7.08 -6.35 22.46
N VAL A 182 6.71 -6.14 23.72
CA VAL A 182 5.51 -6.74 24.31
C VAL A 182 4.54 -5.62 24.68
N PRO A 183 3.29 -5.64 24.15
CA PRO A 183 2.26 -4.71 24.60
C PRO A 183 2.02 -4.81 26.10
N SER A 184 1.80 -3.68 26.76
CA SER A 184 1.64 -3.62 28.23
C SER A 184 0.55 -4.57 28.76
N VAL A 185 -0.53 -4.75 28.00
CA VAL A 185 -1.62 -5.69 28.35
C VAL A 185 -1.21 -7.17 28.33
N LEU A 186 -0.06 -7.50 27.73
CA LEU A 186 0.48 -8.85 27.65
C LEU A 186 1.73 -9.06 28.52
N GLU A 187 2.18 -8.03 29.25
CA GLU A 187 3.30 -8.15 30.19
C GLU A 187 3.04 -9.24 31.22
N GLY A 188 4.08 -10.02 31.53
CA GLY A 188 3.97 -11.16 32.45
C GLY A 188 3.34 -12.42 31.85
N THR A 189 2.90 -12.41 30.60
CA THR A 189 2.42 -13.61 29.88
C THR A 189 3.61 -14.38 29.26
N LYS A 190 3.32 -15.55 28.64
CA LYS A 190 4.34 -16.35 27.92
C LYS A 190 4.56 -15.90 26.47
N THR A 191 4.12 -14.68 26.10
CA THR A 191 4.32 -14.17 24.74
C THR A 191 5.81 -13.98 24.44
N LYS A 192 6.20 -14.21 23.18
CA LYS A 192 7.56 -13.89 22.67
C LYS A 192 7.68 -12.43 22.23
N GLY A 193 6.58 -11.66 22.27
CA GLY A 193 6.51 -10.31 21.72
C GLY A 193 6.43 -10.28 20.19
N VAL A 194 6.62 -9.10 19.64
CA VAL A 194 6.59 -8.84 18.18
C VAL A 194 7.74 -9.57 17.50
N ASN A 195 7.48 -10.16 16.36
CA ASN A 195 8.50 -10.64 15.44
C ASN A 195 8.82 -9.51 14.44
N GLY A 196 9.93 -8.81 14.67
CA GLY A 196 10.33 -7.64 13.87
C GLY A 196 10.60 -7.96 12.40
N GLU A 197 11.04 -9.17 12.06
CA GLU A 197 11.21 -9.60 10.66
C GLU A 197 9.87 -9.81 9.98
N PHE A 198 8.91 -10.41 10.67
CA PHE A 198 7.57 -10.67 10.13
C PHE A 198 6.77 -9.37 9.89
N THR A 199 6.98 -8.37 10.76
CA THR A 199 6.26 -7.07 10.67
C THR A 199 7.03 -6.00 9.92
N LEU A 200 8.16 -6.32 9.28
CA LEU A 200 9.07 -5.33 8.70
C LEU A 200 8.40 -4.46 7.64
N GLY A 201 7.65 -5.05 6.72
CA GLY A 201 6.96 -4.30 5.66
C GLY A 201 5.98 -3.28 6.22
N GLU A 202 5.16 -3.70 7.19
CA GLU A 202 4.20 -2.82 7.89
C GLU A 202 4.91 -1.69 8.64
N ASN A 203 6.01 -2.01 9.33
CA ASN A 203 6.79 -1.00 10.06
C ASN A 203 7.48 0.00 9.13
N ILE A 204 7.91 -0.42 7.93
CA ILE A 204 8.44 0.46 6.88
C ILE A 204 7.31 1.38 6.36
N GLY A 205 6.13 0.80 6.08
CA GLY A 205 4.96 1.53 5.63
C GLY A 205 4.55 2.62 6.62
N ASP A 206 4.41 2.28 7.90
CA ASP A 206 4.01 3.22 8.96
C ASP A 206 5.04 4.34 9.18
N LEU A 207 6.33 3.96 9.32
CA LEU A 207 7.40 4.93 9.54
C LEU A 207 7.55 5.89 8.35
N GLY A 208 7.53 5.35 7.15
CA GLY A 208 7.62 6.11 5.91
C GLY A 208 6.37 6.94 5.66
N GLY A 209 5.19 6.33 5.81
CA GLY A 209 3.90 6.93 5.52
C GLY A 209 3.63 8.20 6.31
N LEU A 210 3.82 8.15 7.63
CA LEU A 210 3.66 9.33 8.47
C LEU A 210 4.68 10.44 8.13
N GLY A 211 5.95 10.04 7.93
CA GLY A 211 7.00 11.01 7.57
C GLY A 211 6.73 11.71 6.24
N ILE A 212 6.25 10.97 5.26
CA ILE A 212 5.88 11.51 3.93
C ILE A 212 4.61 12.37 4.03
N ALA A 213 3.62 12.00 4.84
CA ALA A 213 2.41 12.80 5.05
C ALA A 213 2.74 14.20 5.60
N VAL A 214 3.70 14.30 6.52
CA VAL A 214 4.19 15.61 7.02
C VAL A 214 4.85 16.44 5.91
N VAL A 215 5.64 15.82 5.04
CA VAL A 215 6.27 16.51 3.90
C VAL A 215 5.21 16.98 2.90
N ALA A 216 4.24 16.12 2.59
CA ALA A 216 3.13 16.44 1.70
C ALA A 216 2.26 17.58 2.25
N TYR A 217 1.95 17.57 3.55
CA TYR A 217 1.21 18.65 4.20
C TYR A 217 1.94 19.99 4.14
N LYS A 218 3.24 20.02 4.43
CA LYS A 218 4.03 21.24 4.29
C LYS A 218 4.00 21.79 2.86
N LYS A 219 4.15 20.92 1.87
CA LYS A 219 4.03 21.33 0.48
C LYS A 219 2.63 21.87 0.16
N TYR A 220 1.57 21.25 0.68
CA TYR A 220 0.20 21.75 0.54
C TYR A 220 0.04 23.15 1.14
N LEU A 221 0.61 23.42 2.32
CA LEU A 221 0.58 24.76 2.93
C LEU A 221 1.29 25.78 2.03
N ASP A 222 2.51 25.46 1.56
CA ASP A 222 3.30 26.34 0.69
C ASP A 222 2.54 26.66 -0.61
N ASP A 223 1.97 25.65 -1.28
CA ASP A 223 1.28 25.81 -2.56
C ASP A 223 -0.04 26.62 -2.42
N ASN A 224 -0.65 26.62 -1.23
CA ASN A 224 -1.89 27.34 -0.92
C ASN A 224 -1.66 28.66 -0.17
N GLY A 225 -0.41 29.04 0.10
CA GLY A 225 -0.07 30.26 0.84
C GLY A 225 -0.60 30.26 2.28
N LEU A 226 -0.63 29.08 2.93
CA LEU A 226 -1.04 28.86 4.30
C LEU A 226 0.17 28.75 5.23
N GLU A 227 -0.02 29.06 6.53
CA GLU A 227 1.02 28.94 7.58
C GLU A 227 0.80 27.73 8.49
#